data_dda2a9f3fb57cd64e12819783be73790
#
_entry.id   dda2a9f3fb57cd64e12819783be73790
#
_cell.length_a   1.000
_cell.length_b   1.000
_cell.length_c   1.000
_cell.angle_alpha   90.00
_cell.angle_beta   90.00
_cell.angle_gamma   90.00
#
_symmetry.space_group_name_H-M   'P 1'
#
loop_
_entity.id
_entity.type
_entity.pdbx_description
1 polymer ?
#
loop_
_entity_poly.entity_id
_entity_poly.type
_entity_poly.pdbx_seq_one_letter_code
_entity_poly.pdbx_strand_id
1 'polypeptide(L)'
;KRDEVKSPASIRLDMEVQFPLAEAAKLFKSDIATVITDFKTTSTPLIQLEATIFNKAYSEYVDKSYIDLSANLDHPLTYNDVPLDHLSFKLFGRPQVTHLREVKLGYADGLATAMIDIFMPVEAKNSLRYALDLKDADQKQALRDLPQFDHIEGSLQSTKTTKPRSENARIDLNIRGQGPTEDPFKHQGFGHFEIRNDKLGTIQLLGPLSKILQNTQLSFTSFNLHNMRGDFLYTDDLVTFDPLRIDGDRTQIDAPGTLCLSDQTLNMNVEVKLLGNAGKPGSNLRKIGDLITKPIPNLLQFELTGTLKDQGLRSLYDPRNLIPDL
;
A
#
# COMPACT_ATOMS: atom_id res chain seq x y z
N LYS A 1 37.57 -9.99 53.17
CA LYS A 1 37.58 -9.41 51.81
C LYS A 1 36.53 -10.13 51.03
N ARG A 2 35.41 -9.48 50.70
CA ARG A 2 34.47 -9.96 49.71
C ARG A 2 35.15 -9.80 48.35
N ASP A 3 35.38 -10.88 47.65
CA ASP A 3 35.80 -10.84 46.26
C ASP A 3 34.68 -10.13 45.48
N GLU A 4 34.99 -8.93 44.98
CA GLU A 4 34.13 -8.23 44.05
C GLU A 4 34.02 -9.13 42.79
N VAL A 5 32.87 -9.75 42.61
CA VAL A 5 32.56 -10.41 41.36
C VAL A 5 32.51 -9.33 40.28
N LYS A 6 33.59 -9.18 39.53
CA LYS A 6 33.64 -8.23 38.41
C LYS A 6 32.55 -8.63 37.43
N SER A 7 31.64 -7.73 37.17
CA SER A 7 30.62 -7.93 36.11
C SER A 7 31.33 -8.28 34.79
N PRO A 8 30.85 -9.21 34.01
CA PRO A 8 31.46 -9.59 32.72
C PRO A 8 31.52 -8.34 31.82
N ALA A 9 32.63 -8.17 31.09
CA ALA A 9 32.84 -7.05 30.19
C ALA A 9 31.89 -7.14 28.99
N SER A 10 31.53 -8.38 28.59
CA SER A 10 30.58 -8.62 27.51
C SER A 10 29.84 -9.95 27.73
N ILE A 11 28.69 -10.05 27.08
CA ILE A 11 27.93 -11.30 26.93
C ILE A 11 27.94 -11.65 25.45
N ARG A 12 28.32 -12.90 25.12
CA ARG A 12 28.17 -13.44 23.78
C ARG A 12 27.07 -14.49 23.79
N LEU A 13 26.16 -14.40 22.84
CA LEU A 13 25.05 -15.35 22.62
C LEU A 13 25.21 -15.91 21.21
N ASP A 14 25.01 -17.22 21.08
CA ASP A 14 24.93 -17.94 19.81
C ASP A 14 23.92 -19.06 20.03
N MET A 15 22.74 -18.96 19.43
CA MET A 15 21.65 -19.89 19.69
C MET A 15 20.73 -20.04 18.48
N GLU A 16 20.23 -21.25 18.34
CA GLU A 16 19.10 -21.57 17.47
C GLU A 16 17.97 -22.13 18.34
N VAL A 17 16.83 -21.50 18.30
CA VAL A 17 15.71 -21.86 19.18
C VAL A 17 14.39 -21.85 18.42
N GLN A 18 13.50 -22.75 18.81
CA GLN A 18 12.07 -22.67 18.50
C GLN A 18 11.34 -22.22 19.76
N PHE A 19 10.77 -21.03 19.71
CA PHE A 19 10.28 -20.37 20.91
C PHE A 19 8.95 -19.66 20.67
N PRO A 20 7.93 -19.87 21.52
CA PRO A 20 6.66 -19.14 21.37
C PRO A 20 6.86 -17.63 21.48
N LEU A 21 6.30 -16.86 20.55
CA LEU A 21 6.44 -15.39 20.54
C LEU A 21 5.97 -14.73 21.84
N ALA A 22 4.89 -15.25 22.45
CA ALA A 22 4.39 -14.76 23.74
C ALA A 22 5.40 -14.91 24.90
N GLU A 23 6.22 -15.96 24.86
CA GLU A 23 7.29 -16.15 25.84
C GLU A 23 8.51 -15.28 25.49
N ALA A 24 8.80 -15.10 24.17
CA ALA A 24 9.86 -14.20 23.71
C ALA A 24 9.62 -12.77 24.20
N ALA A 25 8.38 -12.27 24.13
CA ALA A 25 8.02 -10.94 24.58
C ALA A 25 8.43 -10.67 26.05
N LYS A 26 8.37 -11.67 26.93
CA LYS A 26 8.75 -11.53 28.33
C LYS A 26 10.24 -11.27 28.56
N LEU A 27 11.07 -11.56 27.56
CA LEU A 27 12.52 -11.36 27.65
C LEU A 27 12.95 -9.93 27.28
N PHE A 28 12.06 -9.15 26.69
CA PHE A 28 12.36 -7.82 26.18
C PHE A 28 11.72 -6.71 27.03
N LYS A 29 12.24 -5.50 26.87
CA LYS A 29 11.64 -4.29 27.47
C LYS A 29 10.31 -3.95 26.79
N SER A 30 9.48 -3.15 27.46
CA SER A 30 8.09 -2.85 27.09
C SER A 30 7.86 -2.57 25.61
N ASP A 31 8.70 -1.77 24.96
CA ASP A 31 8.47 -1.33 23.59
C ASP A 31 8.63 -2.48 22.58
N ILE A 32 9.68 -3.28 22.71
CA ILE A 32 9.90 -4.47 21.88
C ILE A 32 8.88 -5.56 22.23
N ALA A 33 8.57 -5.72 23.52
CA ALA A 33 7.57 -6.69 23.97
C ALA A 33 6.19 -6.39 23.34
N THR A 34 5.79 -5.12 23.25
CA THR A 34 4.52 -4.71 22.61
C THR A 34 4.50 -5.13 21.13
N VAL A 35 5.54 -4.80 20.36
CA VAL A 35 5.62 -5.19 18.95
C VAL A 35 5.54 -6.71 18.77
N ILE A 36 6.20 -7.48 19.65
CA ILE A 36 6.15 -8.96 19.57
C ILE A 36 4.75 -9.48 19.93
N THR A 37 4.05 -8.87 20.88
CA THR A 37 2.69 -9.29 21.28
C THR A 37 1.61 -8.98 20.26
N ASP A 38 1.86 -8.03 19.35
CA ASP A 38 0.96 -7.74 18.23
C ASP A 38 0.96 -8.85 17.17
N PHE A 39 2.01 -9.70 17.18
CA PHE A 39 2.01 -10.91 16.38
C PHE A 39 1.28 -12.05 17.12
N LYS A 40 0.24 -12.59 16.51
CA LYS A 40 -0.48 -13.78 16.99
C LYS A 40 -0.21 -14.93 16.05
N THR A 41 0.33 -16.02 16.56
CA THR A 41 0.58 -17.25 15.80
C THR A 41 0.37 -18.46 16.70
N THR A 42 -0.05 -19.56 16.10
CA THR A 42 -0.17 -20.87 16.77
C THR A 42 1.11 -21.71 16.64
N SER A 43 2.03 -21.31 15.77
CA SER A 43 3.30 -21.99 15.54
C SER A 43 4.44 -21.32 16.30
N THR A 44 5.52 -22.05 16.49
CA THR A 44 6.75 -21.55 17.08
C THR A 44 7.73 -21.16 15.98
N PRO A 45 8.16 -19.88 15.90
CA PRO A 45 9.17 -19.48 14.93
C PRO A 45 10.51 -20.17 15.17
N LEU A 46 11.22 -20.44 14.09
CA LEU A 46 12.63 -20.76 14.15
C LEU A 46 13.42 -19.45 14.20
N ILE A 47 14.17 -19.24 15.27
CA ILE A 47 14.97 -18.05 15.49
C ILE A 47 16.45 -18.46 15.62
N GLN A 48 17.30 -17.84 14.81
CA GLN A 48 18.74 -17.90 14.96
C GLN A 48 19.22 -16.54 15.45
N LEU A 49 20.00 -16.53 16.53
CA LEU A 49 20.51 -15.33 17.18
C LEU A 49 22.00 -15.44 17.44
N GLU A 50 22.76 -14.50 16.90
CA GLU A 50 24.13 -14.20 17.29
C GLU A 50 24.19 -12.79 17.86
N ALA A 51 24.77 -12.62 19.05
CA ALA A 51 24.90 -11.32 19.67
C ALA A 51 26.18 -11.20 20.50
N THR A 52 26.74 -10.02 20.50
CA THR A 52 27.77 -9.60 21.46
C THR A 52 27.35 -8.28 22.08
N ILE A 53 27.11 -8.28 23.37
CA ILE A 53 26.64 -7.11 24.13
C ILE A 53 27.69 -6.75 25.16
N PHE A 54 28.25 -5.56 25.07
CA PHE A 54 29.18 -5.01 26.04
C PHE A 54 28.47 -4.35 27.21
N ASN A 55 29.00 -4.51 28.41
CA ASN A 55 28.50 -3.83 29.61
C ASN A 55 28.70 -2.31 29.47
N LYS A 56 27.66 -1.53 29.81
CA LYS A 56 27.68 -0.07 29.76
C LYS A 56 28.79 0.57 30.63
N ALA A 57 29.28 -0.15 31.60
CA ALA A 57 30.45 0.28 32.39
C ALA A 57 31.73 0.40 31.56
N TYR A 58 31.76 -0.23 30.38
CA TYR A 58 32.86 -0.18 29.42
C TYR A 58 32.45 0.65 28.22
N SER A 59 32.21 1.94 28.41
CA SER A 59 31.60 2.85 27.39
C SER A 59 32.34 2.85 26.04
N GLU A 60 33.67 2.67 26.04
CA GLU A 60 34.50 2.59 24.84
C GLU A 60 34.20 1.37 23.92
N TYR A 61 33.50 0.37 24.47
CA TYR A 61 33.15 -0.85 23.74
C TYR A 61 31.66 -0.97 23.42
N VAL A 62 30.82 -0.11 23.95
CA VAL A 62 29.35 -0.18 23.75
C VAL A 62 29.01 -0.15 22.27
N ASP A 63 29.70 0.70 21.48
CA ASP A 63 29.48 0.80 20.02
C ASP A 63 29.87 -0.46 19.24
N LYS A 64 30.62 -1.38 19.86
CA LYS A 64 30.97 -2.69 19.30
C LYS A 64 29.91 -3.75 19.57
N SER A 65 28.87 -3.44 20.35
CA SER A 65 27.73 -4.33 20.57
C SER A 65 26.97 -4.54 19.25
N TYR A 66 26.57 -5.77 19.01
CA TYR A 66 25.75 -6.09 17.86
C TYR A 66 24.78 -7.24 18.19
N ILE A 67 23.71 -7.29 17.40
CA ILE A 67 22.74 -8.38 17.35
C ILE A 67 22.55 -8.74 15.89
N ASP A 68 22.71 -10.01 15.56
CA ASP A 68 22.32 -10.60 14.26
C ASP A 68 21.26 -11.65 14.53
N LEU A 69 20.07 -11.45 13.96
CA LEU A 69 18.93 -12.30 14.21
C LEU A 69 18.27 -12.64 12.87
N SER A 70 17.97 -13.92 12.66
CA SER A 70 17.06 -14.34 11.60
C SER A 70 15.85 -15.04 12.21
N ALA A 71 14.69 -14.79 11.64
CA ALA A 71 13.46 -15.46 12.03
C ALA A 71 12.71 -15.97 10.80
N ASN A 72 12.13 -17.18 10.95
CA ASN A 72 11.30 -17.78 9.93
C ASN A 72 10.03 -18.37 10.56
N LEU A 73 8.87 -17.94 10.05
CA LEU A 73 7.55 -18.40 10.40
C LEU A 73 6.84 -18.83 9.12
N ASP A 74 6.89 -20.12 8.80
CA ASP A 74 6.29 -20.70 7.60
C ASP A 74 4.79 -21.04 7.77
N HIS A 75 4.15 -20.48 8.78
CA HIS A 75 2.75 -20.75 9.12
C HIS A 75 1.96 -19.44 9.22
N PRO A 76 0.64 -19.48 8.99
CA PRO A 76 -0.22 -18.32 9.13
C PRO A 76 -0.09 -17.65 10.50
N LEU A 77 -0.05 -16.32 10.47
CA LEU A 77 0.03 -15.46 11.65
C LEU A 77 -0.80 -14.22 11.40
N THR A 78 -1.04 -13.41 12.44
CA THR A 78 -1.60 -12.07 12.28
C THR A 78 -0.68 -11.05 12.92
N TYR A 79 -0.65 -9.85 12.36
CA TYR A 79 -0.02 -8.67 12.94
C TYR A 79 -1.04 -7.53 12.98
N ASN A 80 -1.37 -7.03 14.19
CA ASN A 80 -2.46 -6.06 14.38
C ASN A 80 -3.76 -6.49 13.67
N ASP A 81 -4.12 -7.77 13.81
CA ASP A 81 -5.26 -8.43 13.19
C ASP A 81 -5.22 -8.53 11.63
N VAL A 82 -4.15 -8.05 10.99
CA VAL A 82 -3.91 -8.27 9.55
C VAL A 82 -3.38 -9.69 9.34
N PRO A 83 -4.05 -10.54 8.56
CA PRO A 83 -3.61 -11.90 8.31
C PRO A 83 -2.39 -11.94 7.39
N LEU A 84 -1.41 -12.75 7.74
CA LEU A 84 -0.18 -13.01 6.99
C LEU A 84 -0.02 -14.52 6.82
N ASP A 85 0.40 -14.96 5.64
CA ASP A 85 0.56 -16.38 5.35
C ASP A 85 1.90 -16.92 5.88
N HIS A 86 2.95 -16.14 5.79
CA HIS A 86 4.28 -16.43 6.30
C HIS A 86 5.05 -15.15 6.57
N LEU A 87 6.10 -15.23 7.37
CA LEU A 87 7.03 -14.13 7.63
C LEU A 87 8.44 -14.64 7.80
N SER A 88 9.39 -14.08 7.07
CA SER A 88 10.82 -14.28 7.32
C SER A 88 11.57 -12.96 7.22
N PHE A 89 12.62 -12.81 8.02
CA PHE A 89 13.48 -11.64 7.99
C PHE A 89 14.84 -11.89 8.60
N LYS A 90 15.79 -11.00 8.28
CA LYS A 90 17.07 -10.83 8.99
C LYS A 90 17.13 -9.47 9.64
N LEU A 91 17.55 -9.41 10.88
CA LEU A 91 17.76 -8.18 11.62
C LEU A 91 19.24 -8.08 12.03
N PHE A 92 19.85 -6.99 11.67
CA PHE A 92 21.18 -6.62 12.17
C PHE A 92 21.09 -5.32 12.96
N GLY A 93 21.38 -5.40 14.26
CA GLY A 93 21.26 -4.28 15.21
C GLY A 93 22.61 -3.85 15.77
N ARG A 94 22.83 -2.54 15.86
CA ARG A 94 23.87 -1.86 16.63
C ARG A 94 23.19 -0.81 17.51
N PRO A 95 23.89 -0.23 18.52
CA PRO A 95 23.27 0.70 19.48
C PRO A 95 22.48 1.87 18.88
N GLN A 96 22.90 2.38 17.71
CA GLN A 96 22.27 3.55 17.09
C GLN A 96 21.53 3.25 15.78
N VAL A 97 21.60 2.01 15.29
CA VAL A 97 20.97 1.63 14.04
C VAL A 97 20.55 0.16 14.04
N THR A 98 19.37 -0.09 13.52
CA THR A 98 18.87 -1.44 13.25
C THR A 98 18.47 -1.55 11.79
N HIS A 99 18.92 -2.62 11.15
CA HIS A 99 18.61 -2.95 9.76
C HIS A 99 17.74 -4.19 9.72
N LEU A 100 16.55 -4.10 9.13
CA LEU A 100 15.79 -5.26 8.70
C LEU A 100 16.04 -5.49 7.22
N ARG A 101 16.40 -6.73 6.89
CA ARG A 101 16.74 -7.14 5.54
C ARG A 101 16.05 -8.45 5.19
N GLU A 102 15.96 -8.72 3.91
CA GLU A 102 15.35 -9.94 3.39
C GLU A 102 13.96 -10.22 3.98
N VAL A 103 13.24 -9.15 4.35
CA VAL A 103 11.88 -9.30 4.86
C VAL A 103 11.02 -9.84 3.72
N LYS A 104 10.38 -10.97 3.96
CA LYS A 104 9.40 -11.59 3.06
C LYS A 104 8.18 -11.95 3.87
N LEU A 105 7.03 -11.55 3.40
CA LEU A 105 5.76 -11.91 4.01
C LEU A 105 4.72 -12.22 2.93
N GLY A 106 3.92 -13.27 3.17
CA GLY A 106 2.74 -13.56 2.38
C GLY A 106 1.58 -12.69 2.88
N TYR A 107 0.96 -11.93 1.98
CA TYR A 107 -0.17 -11.07 2.30
C TYR A 107 -1.17 -11.04 1.16
N ALA A 108 -2.44 -11.29 1.46
CA ALA A 108 -3.52 -11.26 0.48
C ALA A 108 -3.21 -12.10 -0.77
N ASP A 109 -2.71 -13.31 -0.59
CA ASP A 109 -2.31 -14.25 -1.66
C ASP A 109 -1.18 -13.72 -2.57
N GLY A 110 -0.51 -12.64 -2.16
CA GLY A 110 0.67 -12.05 -2.80
C GLY A 110 1.92 -12.15 -1.96
N LEU A 111 3.02 -11.61 -2.47
CA LEU A 111 4.31 -11.56 -1.78
C LEU A 111 4.71 -10.11 -1.53
N ALA A 112 4.91 -9.77 -0.27
CA ALA A 112 5.56 -8.51 0.09
C ALA A 112 7.01 -8.74 0.49
N THR A 113 7.87 -7.81 0.09
CA THR A 113 9.27 -7.74 0.52
C THR A 113 9.56 -6.35 1.06
N ALA A 114 10.44 -6.27 2.09
CA ALA A 114 10.80 -4.99 2.65
C ALA A 114 12.28 -4.92 3.06
N MET A 115 12.77 -3.68 3.12
CA MET A 115 14.01 -3.30 3.77
C MET A 115 13.73 -2.09 4.64
N ILE A 116 14.17 -2.13 5.91
CA ILE A 116 13.92 -1.05 6.86
C ILE A 116 15.24 -0.75 7.60
N ASP A 117 15.57 0.53 7.67
CA ASP A 117 16.65 1.06 8.53
C ASP A 117 16.01 1.92 9.62
N ILE A 118 16.28 1.60 10.87
CA ILE A 118 15.82 2.35 12.04
C ILE A 118 17.04 3.03 12.66
N PHE A 119 17.01 4.35 12.72
CA PHE A 119 18.06 5.17 13.32
C PHE A 119 17.62 5.63 14.69
N MET A 120 18.45 5.38 15.69
CA MET A 120 18.20 5.67 17.11
C MET A 120 19.34 6.53 17.68
N PRO A 121 19.53 7.78 17.19
CA PRO A 121 20.60 8.63 17.65
C PRO A 121 20.42 9.01 19.14
N VAL A 122 21.52 9.25 19.87
CA VAL A 122 21.48 9.51 21.31
C VAL A 122 20.77 10.83 21.64
N GLU A 123 20.90 11.84 20.79
CA GLU A 123 20.45 13.22 21.05
C GLU A 123 19.35 13.70 20.09
N ALA A 124 18.82 12.83 19.25
CA ALA A 124 17.78 13.19 18.30
C ALA A 124 16.62 12.17 18.33
N LYS A 125 15.52 12.52 17.66
CA LYS A 125 14.38 11.61 17.53
C LYS A 125 14.72 10.41 16.64
N ASN A 126 14.13 9.28 16.98
CA ASN A 126 14.22 8.08 16.16
C ASN A 126 13.58 8.32 14.79
N SER A 127 14.19 7.79 13.78
CA SER A 127 13.68 7.87 12.41
C SER A 127 13.84 6.53 11.70
N LEU A 128 13.07 6.33 10.66
CA LEU A 128 13.18 5.15 9.83
C LEU A 128 13.26 5.53 8.35
N ARG A 129 13.92 4.66 7.60
CA ARG A 129 13.90 4.63 6.13
C ARG A 129 13.41 3.25 5.71
N TYR A 130 12.54 3.21 4.73
CA TYR A 130 11.97 1.94 4.29
C TYR A 130 11.79 1.86 2.79
N ALA A 131 11.80 0.63 2.34
CA ALA A 131 11.43 0.22 1.01
C ALA A 131 10.53 -1.01 1.13
N LEU A 132 9.36 -0.95 0.50
CA LEU A 132 8.37 -2.01 0.49
C LEU A 132 7.94 -2.28 -0.95
N ASP A 133 7.87 -3.55 -1.30
CA ASP A 133 7.36 -4.03 -2.58
C ASP A 133 6.31 -5.12 -2.29
N LEU A 134 5.07 -4.91 -2.71
CA LEU A 134 3.99 -5.90 -2.71
C LEU A 134 3.73 -6.32 -4.16
N LYS A 135 3.68 -7.61 -4.42
CA LYS A 135 3.47 -8.17 -5.74
C LYS A 135 2.32 -9.15 -5.76
N ASP A 136 1.48 -9.01 -6.78
CA ASP A 136 0.41 -9.95 -7.14
C ASP A 136 -0.55 -10.26 -5.99
N ALA A 137 -0.86 -9.28 -5.12
CA ALA A 137 -1.81 -9.44 -4.03
C ALA A 137 -3.26 -9.41 -4.56
N ASP A 138 -4.15 -10.20 -3.94
CA ASP A 138 -5.59 -10.09 -4.20
C ASP A 138 -6.12 -8.76 -3.68
N GLN A 139 -6.60 -7.92 -4.58
CA GLN A 139 -7.04 -6.56 -4.23
C GLN A 139 -8.16 -6.55 -3.18
N LYS A 140 -9.14 -7.42 -3.33
CA LYS A 140 -10.30 -7.46 -2.43
C LYS A 140 -9.89 -7.85 -1.02
N GLN A 141 -9.01 -8.84 -0.90
CA GLN A 141 -8.47 -9.27 0.39
C GLN A 141 -7.59 -8.17 0.99
N ALA A 142 -6.69 -7.59 0.20
CA ALA A 142 -5.77 -6.55 0.65
C ALA A 142 -6.51 -5.31 1.19
N LEU A 143 -7.58 -4.86 0.52
CA LEU A 143 -8.37 -3.71 0.96
C LEU A 143 -9.22 -4.04 2.20
N ARG A 144 -9.79 -5.24 2.28
CA ARG A 144 -10.59 -5.68 3.43
C ARG A 144 -9.78 -5.72 4.72
N ASP A 145 -8.53 -6.19 4.62
CA ASP A 145 -7.69 -6.43 5.79
C ASP A 145 -7.01 -5.14 6.31
N LEU A 146 -7.22 -4.01 5.64
CA LEU A 146 -6.72 -2.70 6.06
C LEU A 146 -7.84 -1.90 6.74
N PRO A 147 -7.73 -1.60 8.06
CA PRO A 147 -8.80 -0.92 8.82
C PRO A 147 -9.25 0.43 8.24
N GLN A 148 -8.35 1.13 7.56
CA GLN A 148 -8.64 2.41 6.92
C GLN A 148 -9.66 2.29 5.78
N PHE A 149 -9.87 1.09 5.25
CA PHE A 149 -10.72 0.82 4.09
C PHE A 149 -11.99 0.03 4.40
N ASP A 150 -12.31 -0.20 5.68
CA ASP A 150 -13.52 -0.94 6.12
C ASP A 150 -14.83 -0.43 5.49
N HIS A 151 -14.90 0.86 5.16
CA HIS A 151 -16.08 1.47 4.53
C HIS A 151 -16.14 1.30 3.01
N ILE A 152 -15.10 0.79 2.37
CA ILE A 152 -15.14 0.41 0.94
C ILE A 152 -15.86 -0.94 0.78
N GLU A 153 -15.96 -1.75 1.83
CA GLU A 153 -16.65 -3.06 1.80
C GLU A 153 -18.13 -2.97 1.36
N GLY A 154 -18.86 -1.92 1.73
CA GLY A 154 -20.26 -1.73 1.31
C GLY A 154 -20.43 -1.70 -0.21
N SER A 155 -19.38 -1.38 -0.95
CA SER A 155 -19.39 -1.34 -2.40
C SER A 155 -18.81 -2.61 -3.05
N LEU A 156 -18.14 -3.46 -2.29
CA LEU A 156 -17.55 -4.70 -2.74
C LEU A 156 -18.43 -5.93 -2.46
N GLN A 157 -19.72 -5.75 -2.08
CA GLN A 157 -20.67 -6.86 -1.93
C GLN A 157 -20.80 -7.63 -3.23
N SER A 158 -19.85 -8.49 -3.48
CA SER A 158 -19.90 -9.54 -4.47
C SER A 158 -20.24 -10.85 -3.79
N THR A 159 -21.30 -11.45 -4.28
CA THR A 159 -21.69 -12.83 -4.07
C THR A 159 -20.51 -13.75 -3.76
N LYS A 160 -20.65 -14.56 -2.69
CA LYS A 160 -19.81 -15.71 -2.38
C LYS A 160 -19.73 -16.65 -3.61
N THR A 161 -18.80 -16.41 -4.46
CA THR A 161 -18.43 -17.35 -5.52
C THR A 161 -16.96 -17.65 -5.36
N THR A 162 -16.65 -18.89 -5.06
CA THR A 162 -15.32 -19.49 -5.21
C THR A 162 -14.96 -19.44 -6.70
N LYS A 163 -14.47 -18.28 -7.17
CA LYS A 163 -14.02 -18.12 -8.55
C LYS A 163 -12.52 -18.42 -8.64
N PRO A 164 -12.07 -18.97 -9.77
CA PRO A 164 -10.66 -19.26 -9.98
C PRO A 164 -9.80 -18.00 -9.86
N ARG A 165 -8.57 -18.15 -9.39
CA ARG A 165 -7.57 -17.09 -9.11
C ARG A 165 -7.39 -16.08 -10.26
N SER A 166 -7.64 -16.49 -11.50
CA SER A 166 -7.49 -15.67 -12.70
C SER A 166 -8.55 -14.56 -12.87
N GLU A 167 -9.62 -14.57 -12.05
CA GLU A 167 -10.73 -13.60 -12.17
C GLU A 167 -10.66 -12.49 -11.11
N ASN A 168 -9.72 -12.55 -10.15
CA ASN A 168 -9.57 -11.57 -9.10
C ASN A 168 -8.69 -10.41 -9.56
N ALA A 169 -9.04 -9.20 -9.13
CA ALA A 169 -8.16 -8.05 -9.29
C ALA A 169 -6.86 -8.24 -8.52
N ARG A 170 -5.74 -7.88 -9.15
CA ARG A 170 -4.41 -7.97 -8.57
C ARG A 170 -3.83 -6.59 -8.35
N ILE A 171 -3.16 -6.42 -7.21
CA ILE A 171 -2.47 -5.18 -6.86
C ILE A 171 -0.98 -5.42 -6.70
N ASP A 172 -0.21 -4.55 -7.35
CA ASP A 172 1.22 -4.36 -7.10
C ASP A 172 1.41 -2.99 -6.45
N LEU A 173 2.29 -2.91 -5.45
CA LEU A 173 2.61 -1.67 -4.76
C LEU A 173 4.10 -1.60 -4.48
N ASN A 174 4.70 -0.45 -4.77
CA ASN A 174 6.08 -0.15 -4.42
C ASN A 174 6.10 1.18 -3.66
N ILE A 175 6.72 1.20 -2.48
CA ILE A 175 6.84 2.41 -1.66
C ILE A 175 8.28 2.55 -1.18
N ARG A 176 8.80 3.76 -1.23
CA ARG A 176 10.08 4.15 -0.65
C ARG A 176 9.87 5.41 0.18
N GLY A 177 10.34 5.41 1.42
CA GLY A 177 10.15 6.57 2.26
C GLY A 177 11.03 6.63 3.48
N GLN A 178 10.89 7.73 4.18
CA GLN A 178 11.55 8.00 5.46
C GLN A 178 10.73 8.95 6.32
N GLY A 179 10.90 8.86 7.62
CA GLY A 179 10.24 9.75 8.57
C GLY A 179 10.51 9.37 10.03
N PRO A 180 9.92 10.08 10.98
CA PRO A 180 10.01 9.76 12.40
C PRO A 180 9.29 8.44 12.72
N THR A 181 9.82 7.65 13.65
CA THR A 181 9.17 6.37 14.04
C THR A 181 7.84 6.58 14.79
N GLU A 182 7.64 7.74 15.39
CA GLU A 182 6.50 8.03 16.27
C GLU A 182 5.24 8.51 15.52
N ASP A 183 5.40 8.99 14.26
CA ASP A 183 4.31 9.64 13.54
C ASP A 183 4.37 9.30 12.04
N PRO A 184 3.54 8.32 11.59
CA PRO A 184 3.52 7.91 10.19
C PRO A 184 3.03 9.01 9.24
N PHE A 185 2.25 10.00 9.74
CA PHE A 185 1.78 11.12 8.93
C PHE A 185 2.85 12.19 8.69
N LYS A 186 4.07 12.02 9.23
CA LYS A 186 5.23 12.89 8.96
C LYS A 186 6.29 12.23 8.10
N HIS A 187 5.89 11.21 7.38
CA HIS A 187 6.76 10.55 6.44
C HIS A 187 6.75 11.27 5.08
N GLN A 188 7.87 11.13 4.38
CA GLN A 188 8.00 11.59 3.01
C GLN A 188 8.59 10.50 2.14
N GLY A 189 8.17 10.46 0.88
CA GLY A 189 8.66 9.47 -0.04
C GLY A 189 7.88 9.46 -1.35
N PHE A 190 8.00 8.34 -2.04
CA PHE A 190 7.35 8.11 -3.31
C PHE A 190 6.96 6.66 -3.47
N GLY A 191 6.07 6.40 -4.39
CA GLY A 191 5.67 5.05 -4.71
C GLY A 191 5.00 4.94 -6.07
N HIS A 192 4.72 3.71 -6.40
CA HIS A 192 3.97 3.31 -7.58
C HIS A 192 3.00 2.22 -7.20
N PHE A 193 1.79 2.25 -7.75
CA PHE A 193 0.89 1.13 -7.64
C PHE A 193 0.28 0.80 -9.01
N GLU A 194 -0.10 -0.46 -9.16
CA GLU A 194 -0.84 -0.96 -10.31
C GLU A 194 -1.92 -1.94 -9.86
N ILE A 195 -3.15 -1.72 -10.31
CA ILE A 195 -4.28 -2.62 -10.10
C ILE A 195 -4.71 -3.13 -11.46
N ARG A 196 -4.66 -4.45 -11.65
CA ARG A 196 -5.06 -5.14 -12.88
C ARG A 196 -6.34 -5.92 -12.63
N ASN A 197 -7.35 -5.66 -13.45
CA ASN A 197 -8.62 -6.38 -13.41
C ASN A 197 -9.37 -6.20 -14.72
N ASP A 198 -9.85 -7.27 -15.32
CA ASP A 198 -10.65 -7.23 -16.55
C ASP A 198 -12.00 -6.48 -16.37
N LYS A 199 -12.37 -6.09 -15.15
CA LYS A 199 -13.64 -5.44 -14.80
C LYS A 199 -13.47 -4.32 -13.78
N LEU A 200 -12.43 -3.49 -13.90
CA LEU A 200 -12.22 -2.32 -13.02
C LEU A 200 -13.42 -1.37 -12.99
N GLY A 201 -14.20 -1.29 -14.06
CA GLY A 201 -15.40 -0.46 -14.12
C GLY A 201 -16.51 -0.84 -13.12
N THR A 202 -16.43 -2.02 -12.50
CA THR A 202 -17.33 -2.44 -11.42
C THR A 202 -16.79 -2.08 -10.03
N ILE A 203 -15.55 -1.56 -9.94
CA ILE A 203 -14.96 -1.13 -8.69
C ILE A 203 -15.43 0.28 -8.40
N GLN A 204 -16.20 0.45 -7.33
CA GLN A 204 -16.76 1.75 -6.93
C GLN A 204 -15.72 2.77 -6.41
N LEU A 205 -14.42 2.49 -6.53
CA LEU A 205 -13.36 3.50 -6.30
C LEU A 205 -13.56 4.77 -7.12
N LEU A 206 -14.28 4.67 -8.24
CA LEU A 206 -14.65 5.80 -9.09
C LEU A 206 -16.01 6.42 -8.72
N GLY A 207 -16.69 5.88 -7.68
CA GLY A 207 -17.91 6.43 -7.07
C GLY A 207 -18.83 7.24 -8.01
N PRO A 208 -18.88 8.57 -7.86
CA PRO A 208 -19.69 9.46 -8.69
C PRO A 208 -19.30 9.46 -10.17
N LEU A 209 -18.04 9.22 -10.53
CA LEU A 209 -17.61 9.15 -11.93
C LEU A 209 -18.32 8.01 -12.67
N SER A 210 -18.48 6.85 -12.03
CA SER A 210 -19.22 5.73 -12.63
C SER A 210 -20.71 6.07 -12.82
N LYS A 211 -21.33 6.83 -11.90
CA LYS A 211 -22.73 7.29 -12.02
C LYS A 211 -22.88 8.32 -13.14
N ILE A 212 -21.94 9.23 -13.31
CA ILE A 212 -21.98 10.23 -14.38
C ILE A 212 -21.77 9.56 -15.73
N LEU A 213 -20.80 8.65 -15.85
CA LEU A 213 -20.58 7.89 -17.07
C LEU A 213 -21.80 7.05 -17.45
N GLN A 214 -22.60 6.58 -16.48
CA GLN A 214 -23.87 5.88 -16.71
C GLN A 214 -25.03 6.83 -17.08
N ASN A 215 -25.03 8.05 -16.56
CA ASN A 215 -26.13 9.01 -16.73
C ASN A 215 -25.93 9.99 -17.91
N THR A 216 -24.77 10.01 -18.55
CA THR A 216 -24.60 10.74 -19.80
C THR A 216 -25.39 10.02 -20.91
N GLN A 217 -26.09 10.79 -21.76
CA GLN A 217 -26.83 10.26 -22.94
C GLN A 217 -25.95 9.49 -23.94
N LEU A 218 -24.66 9.54 -23.75
CA LEU A 218 -23.71 8.64 -24.33
C LEU A 218 -23.90 7.29 -23.63
N SER A 219 -24.74 6.44 -24.17
CA SER A 219 -24.92 5.04 -23.71
C SER A 219 -23.63 4.25 -23.94
N PHE A 220 -22.60 4.62 -23.16
CA PHE A 220 -21.32 3.91 -23.11
C PHE A 220 -21.50 2.61 -22.36
N THR A 221 -22.21 1.67 -22.95
CA THR A 221 -22.43 0.31 -22.43
C THR A 221 -21.17 -0.53 -22.33
N SER A 222 -19.98 0.05 -22.53
CA SER A 222 -18.74 -0.72 -22.50
C SER A 222 -17.50 0.10 -22.15
N PHE A 223 -17.50 0.75 -20.99
CA PHE A 223 -16.22 1.13 -20.35
C PHE A 223 -15.67 -0.13 -19.65
N ASN A 224 -15.02 -0.99 -20.40
CA ASN A 224 -14.21 -2.02 -19.80
C ASN A 224 -12.88 -1.36 -19.37
N LEU A 225 -12.78 -0.96 -18.13
CA LEU A 225 -11.55 -0.50 -17.54
C LEU A 225 -10.78 -1.71 -17.02
N HIS A 226 -9.49 -1.81 -17.36
CA HIS A 226 -8.70 -3.02 -17.08
C HIS A 226 -7.54 -2.76 -16.13
N ASN A 227 -6.98 -1.56 -16.17
CA ASN A 227 -5.78 -1.25 -15.44
C ASN A 227 -5.90 0.13 -14.79
N MET A 228 -5.50 0.21 -13.52
CA MET A 228 -5.33 1.48 -12.81
C MET A 228 -3.89 1.51 -12.29
N ARG A 229 -3.17 2.59 -12.58
CA ARG A 229 -1.80 2.77 -12.11
C ARG A 229 -1.54 4.22 -11.74
N GLY A 230 -0.61 4.44 -10.84
CA GLY A 230 -0.21 5.78 -10.45
C GLY A 230 1.15 5.80 -9.81
N ASP A 231 1.94 6.77 -10.26
CA ASP A 231 3.11 7.21 -9.51
C ASP A 231 2.64 8.28 -8.52
N PHE A 232 3.16 8.23 -7.30
CA PHE A 232 2.78 9.19 -6.28
C PHE A 232 3.97 9.64 -5.44
N LEU A 233 3.88 10.87 -5.00
CA LEU A 233 4.71 11.44 -3.95
C LEU A 233 3.86 11.57 -2.70
N TYR A 234 4.44 11.38 -1.54
CA TYR A 234 3.80 11.74 -0.28
C TYR A 234 4.75 12.55 0.59
N THR A 235 4.19 13.55 1.21
CA THR A 235 4.89 14.43 2.15
C THR A 235 3.90 14.75 3.26
N ASP A 236 4.27 14.37 4.47
CA ASP A 236 3.38 14.39 5.61
C ASP A 236 2.12 13.54 5.32
N ASP A 237 0.93 14.06 5.54
CA ASP A 237 -0.34 13.38 5.28
C ASP A 237 -0.87 13.57 3.85
N LEU A 238 -0.14 14.27 2.98
CA LEU A 238 -0.58 14.57 1.62
C LEU A 238 0.07 13.63 0.60
N VAL A 239 -0.75 12.90 -0.15
CA VAL A 239 -0.35 12.10 -1.32
C VAL A 239 -0.69 12.89 -2.58
N THR A 240 0.27 13.05 -3.48
CA THR A 240 0.13 13.71 -4.77
C THR A 240 0.32 12.71 -5.89
N PHE A 241 -0.65 12.63 -6.81
CA PHE A 241 -0.62 11.78 -8.00
C PHE A 241 -0.31 12.62 -9.26
N ASP A 242 0.62 12.13 -10.10
CA ASP A 242 1.01 12.79 -11.35
C ASP A 242 1.18 11.80 -12.51
N PRO A 243 0.11 11.46 -13.23
CA PRO A 243 -1.29 11.33 -12.82
C PRO A 243 -1.64 9.93 -12.28
N LEU A 244 -2.78 9.82 -11.62
CA LEU A 244 -3.48 8.55 -11.51
C LEU A 244 -4.08 8.23 -12.90
N ARG A 245 -3.70 7.10 -13.50
CA ARG A 245 -4.15 6.69 -14.83
C ARG A 245 -5.00 5.42 -14.77
N ILE A 246 -6.13 5.43 -15.50
CA ILE A 246 -7.00 4.28 -15.64
C ILE A 246 -7.17 4.02 -17.13
N ASP A 247 -6.79 2.83 -17.58
CA ASP A 247 -6.85 2.40 -18.97
C ASP A 247 -8.03 1.44 -19.19
N GLY A 248 -8.73 1.63 -20.28
CA GLY A 248 -9.81 0.76 -20.76
C GLY A 248 -9.73 0.51 -22.26
N ASP A 249 -10.64 -0.32 -22.81
CA ASP A 249 -10.67 -0.69 -24.23
C ASP A 249 -10.75 0.52 -25.16
N ARG A 250 -11.48 1.56 -24.75
CA ARG A 250 -11.76 2.74 -25.56
C ARG A 250 -11.70 4.04 -24.77
N THR A 251 -11.15 3.97 -23.57
CA THR A 251 -11.16 5.11 -22.66
C THR A 251 -9.86 5.12 -21.86
N GLN A 252 -9.29 6.28 -21.73
CA GLN A 252 -8.22 6.55 -20.80
C GLN A 252 -8.69 7.65 -19.88
N ILE A 253 -8.47 7.49 -18.58
CA ILE A 253 -8.75 8.48 -17.56
C ILE A 253 -7.43 8.86 -16.91
N ASP A 254 -7.11 10.13 -16.93
CA ASP A 254 -5.98 10.70 -16.21
C ASP A 254 -6.53 11.60 -15.09
N ALA A 255 -6.06 11.41 -13.87
CA ALA A 255 -6.52 12.16 -12.71
C ALA A 255 -5.33 12.63 -11.85
N PRO A 256 -4.63 13.70 -12.26
CA PRO A 256 -3.68 14.36 -11.38
C PRO A 256 -4.40 15.02 -10.20
N GLY A 257 -3.76 15.03 -9.04
CA GLY A 257 -4.36 15.64 -7.86
C GLY A 257 -3.81 15.12 -6.55
N THR A 258 -4.55 15.35 -5.48
CA THR A 258 -4.10 15.06 -4.14
C THR A 258 -5.13 14.28 -3.33
N LEU A 259 -4.62 13.48 -2.38
CA LEU A 259 -5.37 12.81 -1.32
C LEU A 259 -4.71 13.15 0.02
N CYS A 260 -5.46 13.73 0.94
CA CYS A 260 -5.05 13.85 2.32
C CYS A 260 -5.39 12.56 3.09
N LEU A 261 -4.40 11.97 3.77
CA LEU A 261 -4.57 10.67 4.44
C LEU A 261 -5.32 10.81 5.77
N SER A 262 -5.13 11.92 6.49
CA SER A 262 -5.69 12.12 7.83
C SER A 262 -7.21 12.30 7.83
N ASP A 263 -7.75 13.06 6.88
CA ASP A 263 -9.18 13.35 6.73
C ASP A 263 -9.82 12.71 5.49
N GLN A 264 -9.00 12.00 4.69
CA GLN A 264 -9.42 11.29 3.47
C GLN A 264 -10.02 12.22 2.39
N THR A 265 -9.63 13.50 2.37
CA THR A 265 -10.11 14.45 1.37
C THR A 265 -9.37 14.29 0.05
N LEU A 266 -10.13 14.42 -1.04
CA LEU A 266 -9.67 14.34 -2.43
C LEU A 266 -9.77 15.71 -3.10
N ASN A 267 -8.77 16.03 -3.92
CA ASN A 267 -8.82 17.15 -4.85
C ASN A 267 -8.11 16.74 -6.14
N MET A 268 -8.87 16.33 -7.15
CA MET A 268 -8.34 15.77 -8.39
C MET A 268 -8.99 16.41 -9.61
N ASN A 269 -8.18 16.65 -10.64
CA ASN A 269 -8.65 17.02 -11.97
C ASN A 269 -8.75 15.77 -12.83
N VAL A 270 -9.95 15.37 -13.21
CA VAL A 270 -10.21 14.15 -13.96
C VAL A 270 -10.38 14.45 -15.44
N GLU A 271 -9.52 13.91 -16.26
CA GLU A 271 -9.59 13.98 -17.72
C GLU A 271 -9.98 12.62 -18.30
N VAL A 272 -11.11 12.57 -19.01
CA VAL A 272 -11.57 11.35 -19.69
C VAL A 272 -11.33 11.51 -21.19
N LYS A 273 -10.44 10.71 -21.74
CA LYS A 273 -10.09 10.65 -23.16
C LYS A 273 -10.81 9.47 -23.82
N LEU A 274 -11.57 9.75 -24.87
CA LEU A 274 -12.22 8.72 -25.66
C LEU A 274 -11.31 8.32 -26.81
N LEU A 275 -10.84 7.08 -26.81
CA LEU A 275 -9.97 6.52 -27.84
C LEU A 275 -10.84 6.03 -29.00
N GLY A 276 -10.83 6.75 -30.12
CA GLY A 276 -11.54 6.36 -31.33
C GLY A 276 -11.00 5.05 -31.90
N ASN A 277 -11.88 4.24 -32.51
CA ASN A 277 -11.47 3.04 -33.28
C ASN A 277 -10.66 3.47 -34.50
N ALA A 278 -9.36 3.53 -34.40
CA ALA A 278 -8.50 3.55 -35.57
C ALA A 278 -8.51 2.15 -36.19
N GLY A 279 -9.38 1.94 -37.19
CA GLY A 279 -9.13 0.97 -38.23
C GLY A 279 -9.65 -0.46 -38.08
N LYS A 280 -10.97 -0.66 -37.94
CA LYS A 280 -11.61 -1.84 -38.53
C LYS A 280 -12.66 -1.37 -39.53
N PRO A 281 -12.51 -1.69 -40.84
CA PRO A 281 -13.58 -1.46 -41.84
C PRO A 281 -14.76 -2.35 -41.47
N GLY A 282 -15.91 -1.77 -41.19
CA GLY A 282 -17.16 -2.53 -40.96
C GLY A 282 -17.81 -2.34 -39.58
N SER A 283 -17.26 -1.54 -38.65
CA SER A 283 -17.93 -1.30 -37.36
C SER A 283 -19.13 -0.34 -37.55
N ASN A 284 -20.26 -0.66 -36.89
CA ASN A 284 -21.49 0.17 -36.87
C ASN A 284 -21.27 1.61 -36.34
N LEU A 285 -20.07 1.93 -35.84
CA LEU A 285 -19.63 3.26 -35.42
C LEU A 285 -19.47 4.24 -36.60
N ARG A 286 -19.28 3.77 -37.83
CA ARG A 286 -19.29 4.64 -39.02
C ARG A 286 -20.65 5.33 -39.17
N LYS A 287 -21.75 4.65 -38.81
CA LYS A 287 -23.09 5.21 -38.84
C LYS A 287 -23.34 6.26 -37.73
N ILE A 288 -22.64 6.18 -36.62
CA ILE A 288 -22.74 7.17 -35.54
C ILE A 288 -21.83 8.38 -35.85
N GLY A 289 -20.66 8.15 -36.46
CA GLY A 289 -19.77 9.22 -36.91
C GLY A 289 -20.38 10.12 -38.01
N ASP A 290 -21.22 9.55 -38.86
CA ASP A 290 -21.90 10.31 -39.93
C ASP A 290 -23.10 11.11 -39.41
N LEU A 291 -23.64 10.80 -38.21
CA LEU A 291 -24.75 11.53 -37.59
C LEU A 291 -24.26 12.70 -36.72
N ILE A 292 -22.99 12.71 -36.32
CA ILE A 292 -22.39 13.75 -35.48
C ILE A 292 -21.47 14.59 -36.38
N THR A 293 -22.04 15.57 -37.05
CA THR A 293 -21.31 16.52 -37.90
C THR A 293 -20.46 17.55 -37.11
N LYS A 294 -20.41 17.44 -35.79
CA LYS A 294 -19.56 18.26 -34.92
C LYS A 294 -18.62 17.40 -34.12
N PRO A 295 -17.34 17.78 -33.96
CA PRO A 295 -16.43 17.03 -33.16
C PRO A 295 -16.90 17.07 -31.69
N ILE A 296 -17.36 15.91 -31.17
CA ILE A 296 -17.44 15.74 -29.72
C ILE A 296 -16.02 15.95 -29.22
N PRO A 297 -15.78 16.84 -28.24
CA PRO A 297 -14.45 16.95 -27.67
C PRO A 297 -14.05 15.55 -27.18
N ASN A 298 -12.95 15.01 -27.74
CA ASN A 298 -12.41 13.72 -27.34
C ASN A 298 -11.93 13.72 -25.88
N LEU A 299 -12.14 14.82 -25.16
CA LEU A 299 -11.68 15.11 -23.82
C LEU A 299 -12.83 15.68 -22.99
N LEU A 300 -13.20 14.99 -21.92
CA LEU A 300 -14.11 15.48 -20.90
C LEU A 300 -13.31 15.77 -19.63
N GLN A 301 -13.56 16.91 -19.02
CA GLN A 301 -12.82 17.32 -17.80
C GLN A 301 -13.78 17.54 -16.64
N PHE A 302 -13.39 17.05 -15.47
CA PHE A 302 -14.15 17.14 -14.24
C PHE A 302 -13.21 17.49 -13.07
N GLU A 303 -13.76 18.13 -12.08
CA GLU A 303 -13.15 18.32 -10.78
C GLU A 303 -13.78 17.31 -9.80
N LEU A 304 -12.95 16.45 -9.17
CA LEU A 304 -13.36 15.49 -8.16
C LEU A 304 -12.86 15.99 -6.80
N THR A 305 -13.80 16.31 -5.91
CA THR A 305 -13.54 16.85 -4.57
C THR A 305 -14.34 16.10 -3.51
N GLY A 306 -14.09 16.39 -2.23
CA GLY A 306 -14.78 15.76 -1.11
C GLY A 306 -13.94 14.69 -0.45
N THR A 307 -14.56 13.73 0.22
CA THR A 307 -13.86 12.63 0.91
C THR A 307 -14.00 11.32 0.14
N LEU A 308 -13.18 10.32 0.47
CA LEU A 308 -13.32 8.97 -0.11
C LEU A 308 -14.72 8.38 0.07
N LYS A 309 -15.45 8.81 1.12
CA LYS A 309 -16.83 8.36 1.41
C LYS A 309 -17.90 9.18 0.69
N ASP A 310 -17.68 10.49 0.59
CA ASP A 310 -18.63 11.45 0.01
C ASP A 310 -17.91 12.32 -1.00
N GLN A 311 -17.94 11.84 -2.24
CA GLN A 311 -17.26 12.46 -3.37
C GLN A 311 -18.20 13.34 -4.15
N GLY A 312 -17.78 14.59 -4.41
CA GLY A 312 -18.41 15.53 -5.32
C GLY A 312 -17.69 15.52 -6.69
N LEU A 313 -18.45 15.45 -7.77
CA LEU A 313 -17.92 15.57 -9.11
C LEU A 313 -18.58 16.74 -9.82
N ARG A 314 -17.77 17.69 -10.29
CA ARG A 314 -18.21 18.87 -11.03
C ARG A 314 -17.63 18.84 -12.44
N SER A 315 -18.49 18.96 -13.46
CA SER A 315 -18.04 19.15 -14.83
C SER A 315 -17.41 20.53 -14.99
N LEU A 316 -16.24 20.59 -15.61
CA LEU A 316 -15.55 21.85 -15.95
C LEU A 316 -16.09 22.44 -17.25
N TYR A 317 -16.82 21.66 -18.05
CA TYR A 317 -17.54 22.13 -19.22
C TYR A 317 -19.04 22.07 -19.00
N ASP A 318 -19.77 23.14 -19.37
CA ASP A 318 -21.22 23.11 -19.40
C ASP A 318 -21.66 22.22 -20.58
N PRO A 319 -22.35 21.08 -20.33
CA PRO A 319 -22.79 20.19 -21.40
C PRO A 319 -23.77 20.89 -22.36
N ARG A 320 -24.41 22.02 -21.96
CA ARG A 320 -25.27 22.83 -22.84
C ARG A 320 -24.48 23.53 -23.95
N ASN A 321 -23.18 23.76 -23.79
CA ASN A 321 -22.30 24.27 -24.82
C ASN A 321 -21.88 23.24 -25.87
N LEU A 322 -22.22 21.96 -25.63
CA LEU A 322 -21.97 20.83 -26.55
C LEU A 322 -23.14 20.56 -27.50
N ILE A 323 -24.32 21.10 -27.19
CA ILE A 323 -25.52 21.00 -28.03
C ILE A 323 -25.80 22.41 -28.55
N PRO A 324 -25.56 22.73 -29.82
CA PRO A 324 -26.07 23.95 -30.38
C PRO A 324 -27.60 23.91 -30.35
N ASP A 325 -28.19 25.03 -30.04
CA ASP A 325 -29.64 25.24 -30.08
C ASP A 325 -30.25 24.48 -31.25
N LEU A 326 -31.14 23.52 -30.96
CA LEU A 326 -32.05 22.92 -31.91
C LEU A 326 -33.16 23.92 -32.25
#